data_36392c79ea375da6b72c4c1c8663e28e
#
_entry.id   36392c79ea375da6b72c4c1c8663e28e
#
_cell.length_a   1.000
_cell.length_b   1.000
_cell.length_c   1.000
_cell.angle_alpha   90.00
_cell.angle_beta   90.00
_cell.angle_gamma   90.00
#
_symmetry.space_group_name_H-M   'P 1'
#
loop_
_entity.id
_entity.type
_entity.pdbx_description
1 polymer ?
#
loop_
_entity_poly.entity_id
_entity_poly.type
_entity_poly.pdbx_seq_one_letter_code
_entity_poly.pdbx_strand_id
1 'polypeptide(L)'
;MSAAIITASASILVAVLVFILNLRAQVHQERRQARLARVSSQLRELYGPLNALVDVNERIWEALRESHLPPQADRRPEAGTEDWRRWRDHALMPANRRMRDLIIERADLLVETDVPQPLRDFCAHVTSLEIVQAAEEKALKERVLIGHPGAAYVAYVRGAFASLKNEQQHLLRTIDHSPHPAPEARALLS
;
A
#
# COMPACT_ATOMS: atom_id res chain seq x y z
N MET A 1 54.13 21.00 -32.51
CA MET A 1 52.94 20.23 -32.88
C MET A 1 52.51 19.24 -31.79
N SER A 2 53.37 18.60 -31.04
CA SER A 2 53.04 17.60 -30.01
C SER A 2 52.19 18.13 -28.81
N ALA A 3 52.49 19.35 -28.33
CA ALA A 3 51.74 19.93 -27.21
C ALA A 3 50.28 20.20 -27.51
N ALA A 4 49.95 20.70 -28.70
CA ALA A 4 48.59 20.99 -29.14
C ALA A 4 47.71 19.70 -29.25
N ILE A 5 48.29 18.59 -29.69
CA ILE A 5 47.62 17.30 -29.78
C ILE A 5 47.32 16.73 -28.37
N ILE A 6 48.27 16.84 -27.46
CA ILE A 6 48.11 16.41 -26.07
C ILE A 6 47.01 17.20 -25.37
N THR A 7 46.96 18.53 -25.58
CA THR A 7 45.93 19.38 -24.98
C THR A 7 44.53 19.06 -25.56
N ALA A 8 44.43 18.86 -26.86
CA ALA A 8 43.16 18.48 -27.50
C ALA A 8 42.64 17.13 -27.00
N SER A 9 43.53 16.15 -26.91
CA SER A 9 43.18 14.81 -26.39
C SER A 9 42.70 14.86 -24.95
N ALA A 10 43.36 15.62 -24.07
CA ALA A 10 42.96 15.80 -22.69
C ALA A 10 41.59 16.48 -22.54
N SER A 11 41.33 17.50 -23.38
CA SER A 11 40.03 18.21 -23.39
C SER A 11 38.86 17.27 -23.78
N ILE A 12 39.08 16.42 -24.79
CA ILE A 12 38.06 15.43 -25.23
C ILE A 12 37.80 14.43 -24.12
N LEU A 13 38.84 13.95 -23.44
CA LEU A 13 38.73 12.98 -22.36
C LEU A 13 37.93 13.53 -21.16
N VAL A 14 38.19 14.78 -20.77
CA VAL A 14 37.42 15.49 -19.74
C VAL A 14 35.99 15.69 -20.16
N ALA A 15 35.70 16.09 -21.40
CA ALA A 15 34.33 16.27 -21.88
C ALA A 15 33.55 14.96 -21.86
N VAL A 16 34.16 13.85 -22.29
CA VAL A 16 33.55 12.52 -22.25
C VAL A 16 33.29 12.08 -20.80
N LEU A 17 34.23 12.31 -19.91
CA LEU A 17 34.07 11.98 -18.48
C LEU A 17 32.92 12.74 -17.85
N VAL A 18 32.85 14.06 -18.07
CA VAL A 18 31.76 14.93 -17.59
C VAL A 18 30.42 14.49 -18.17
N PHE A 19 30.37 14.15 -19.45
CA PHE A 19 29.16 13.62 -20.09
C PHE A 19 28.69 12.31 -19.42
N ILE A 20 29.59 11.36 -19.20
CA ILE A 20 29.26 10.09 -18.53
C ILE A 20 28.77 10.32 -17.10
N LEU A 21 29.41 11.22 -16.35
CA LEU A 21 29.00 11.54 -14.98
C LEU A 21 27.59 12.18 -14.95
N ASN A 22 27.32 13.10 -15.85
CA ASN A 22 26.00 13.74 -15.98
C ASN A 22 24.93 12.72 -16.37
N LEU A 23 25.21 11.85 -17.33
CA LEU A 23 24.27 10.79 -17.73
C LEU A 23 23.94 9.83 -16.57
N ARG A 24 24.96 9.44 -15.82
CA ARG A 24 24.75 8.61 -14.61
C ARG A 24 23.91 9.33 -13.56
N ALA A 25 24.19 10.61 -13.30
CA ALA A 25 23.42 11.42 -12.37
C ALA A 25 21.96 11.52 -12.78
N GLN A 26 21.70 11.76 -14.07
CA GLN A 26 20.34 11.81 -14.63
C GLN A 26 19.60 10.48 -14.46
N VAL A 27 20.22 9.36 -14.82
CA VAL A 27 19.61 8.02 -14.66
C VAL A 27 19.30 7.74 -13.19
N HIS A 28 20.19 8.11 -12.26
CA HIS A 28 19.92 7.95 -10.84
C HIS A 28 18.75 8.81 -10.37
N GLN A 29 18.65 10.05 -10.85
CA GLN A 29 17.54 10.94 -10.52
C GLN A 29 16.20 10.41 -11.06
N GLU A 30 16.16 9.96 -12.30
CA GLU A 30 14.98 9.36 -12.92
C GLU A 30 14.49 8.12 -12.16
N ARG A 31 15.41 7.22 -11.76
CA ARG A 31 15.10 6.05 -10.94
C ARG A 31 14.50 6.42 -9.58
N ARG A 32 15.03 7.45 -8.91
CA ARG A 32 14.50 7.94 -7.64
C ARG A 32 13.10 8.53 -7.80
N GLN A 33 12.88 9.32 -8.83
CA GLN A 33 11.57 9.89 -9.13
C GLN A 33 10.55 8.78 -9.46
N ALA A 34 10.92 7.80 -10.26
CA ALA A 34 10.07 6.65 -10.56
C ALA A 34 9.73 5.85 -9.30
N ARG A 35 10.72 5.65 -8.40
CA ARG A 35 10.50 4.98 -7.11
C ARG A 35 9.55 5.78 -6.21
N LEU A 36 9.75 7.10 -6.08
CA LEU A 36 8.86 7.96 -5.31
C LEU A 36 7.44 7.95 -5.86
N ALA A 37 7.27 8.00 -7.18
CA ALA A 37 5.97 7.92 -7.83
C ALA A 37 5.27 6.58 -7.50
N ARG A 38 6.00 5.46 -7.58
CA ARG A 38 5.48 4.12 -7.23
C ARG A 38 5.03 4.05 -5.77
N VAL A 39 5.88 4.46 -4.83
CA VAL A 39 5.56 4.47 -3.39
C VAL A 39 4.36 5.39 -3.10
N SER A 40 4.30 6.54 -3.75
CA SER A 40 3.17 7.47 -3.60
C SER A 40 1.86 6.89 -4.12
N SER A 41 1.87 6.15 -5.23
CA SER A 41 0.69 5.45 -5.74
C SER A 41 0.27 4.31 -4.79
N GLN A 42 1.22 3.51 -4.29
CA GLN A 42 0.95 2.46 -3.29
C GLN A 42 0.26 3.03 -2.05
N LEU A 43 0.75 4.16 -1.52
CA LEU A 43 0.16 4.83 -0.37
C LEU A 43 -1.21 5.43 -0.67
N ARG A 44 -1.36 6.12 -1.79
CA ARG A 44 -2.60 6.84 -2.13
C ARG A 44 -3.73 5.91 -2.51
N GLU A 45 -3.44 4.86 -3.28
CA GLU A 45 -4.45 4.06 -3.95
C GLU A 45 -4.75 2.72 -3.27
N LEU A 46 -3.81 2.21 -2.45
CA LEU A 46 -3.99 0.92 -1.76
C LEU A 46 -3.83 1.04 -0.25
N TYR A 47 -2.60 1.23 0.24
CA TYR A 47 -2.30 1.05 1.67
C TYR A 47 -2.85 2.15 2.56
N GLY A 48 -2.98 3.39 2.09
CA GLY A 48 -3.60 4.48 2.83
C GLY A 48 -5.09 4.25 3.09
N PRO A 49 -5.91 4.08 2.03
CA PRO A 49 -7.32 3.74 2.19
C PRO A 49 -7.54 2.45 2.98
N LEU A 50 -6.71 1.41 2.74
CA LEU A 50 -6.82 0.13 3.44
C LEU A 50 -6.54 0.28 4.93
N ASN A 51 -5.47 1.00 5.31
CA ASN A 51 -5.14 1.28 6.71
C ASN A 51 -6.24 2.08 7.41
N ALA A 52 -6.80 3.10 6.76
CA ALA A 52 -7.89 3.88 7.31
C ALA A 52 -9.15 3.03 7.56
N LEU A 53 -9.49 2.14 6.63
CA LEU A 53 -10.63 1.21 6.80
C LEU A 53 -10.37 0.20 7.93
N VAL A 54 -9.15 -0.30 8.07
CA VAL A 54 -8.76 -1.16 9.20
C VAL A 54 -8.94 -0.44 10.52
N ASP A 55 -8.47 0.81 10.64
CA ASP A 55 -8.58 1.58 11.89
C ASP A 55 -10.05 1.85 12.25
N VAL A 56 -10.88 2.21 11.28
CA VAL A 56 -12.33 2.40 11.49
C VAL A 56 -12.99 1.09 11.90
N ASN A 57 -12.67 -0.02 11.23
CA ASN A 57 -13.23 -1.33 11.53
C ASN A 57 -12.84 -1.83 12.94
N GLU A 58 -11.57 -1.63 13.34
CA GLU A 58 -11.10 -1.93 14.70
C GLU A 58 -11.86 -1.11 15.75
N ARG A 59 -12.09 0.20 15.50
CA ARG A 59 -12.85 1.06 16.41
C ARG A 59 -14.31 0.61 16.56
N ILE A 60 -14.94 0.17 15.48
CA ILE A 60 -16.28 -0.42 15.53
C ILE A 60 -16.26 -1.69 16.38
N TRP A 61 -15.28 -2.58 16.19
CA TRP A 61 -15.12 -3.79 16.98
C TRP A 61 -14.89 -3.52 18.47
N GLU A 62 -14.11 -2.51 18.83
CA GLU A 62 -13.93 -2.08 20.21
C GLU A 62 -15.26 -1.64 20.84
N ALA A 63 -16.01 -0.77 20.17
CA ALA A 63 -17.32 -0.31 20.63
C ALA A 63 -18.32 -1.47 20.80
N LEU A 64 -18.32 -2.43 19.88
CA LEU A 64 -19.16 -3.62 19.98
C LEU A 64 -18.77 -4.53 21.16
N ARG A 65 -17.50 -4.66 21.46
CA ARG A 65 -17.03 -5.43 22.64
C ARG A 65 -17.41 -4.74 23.94
N GLU A 66 -17.30 -3.42 24.00
CA GLU A 66 -17.69 -2.62 25.18
C GLU A 66 -19.21 -2.69 25.45
N SER A 67 -20.03 -2.83 24.40
CA SER A 67 -21.49 -2.92 24.51
C SER A 67 -22.03 -4.33 24.81
N HIS A 68 -21.22 -5.20 25.42
CA HIS A 68 -21.60 -6.52 25.93
C HIS A 68 -21.86 -7.62 24.88
N LEU A 69 -21.27 -7.53 23.72
CA LEU A 69 -21.24 -8.70 22.84
C LEU A 69 -20.36 -9.81 23.47
N PRO A 70 -20.78 -11.07 23.41
CA PRO A 70 -19.99 -12.17 23.94
C PRO A 70 -18.62 -12.23 23.25
N PRO A 71 -17.57 -12.77 23.92
CA PRO A 71 -16.25 -12.98 23.33
C PRO A 71 -16.33 -13.67 21.98
N GLN A 72 -15.40 -13.38 21.08
CA GLN A 72 -15.40 -13.89 19.69
C GLN A 72 -15.46 -15.42 19.61
N ALA A 73 -14.86 -16.13 20.59
CA ALA A 73 -14.89 -17.59 20.71
C ALA A 73 -16.30 -18.15 20.95
N ASP A 74 -17.16 -17.38 21.61
CA ASP A 74 -18.52 -17.78 21.98
C ASP A 74 -19.60 -17.28 21.00
N ARG A 75 -19.18 -16.51 19.98
CA ARG A 75 -20.08 -15.98 18.95
C ARG A 75 -20.39 -17.06 17.93
N ARG A 76 -21.43 -17.85 18.23
CA ARG A 76 -21.98 -18.75 17.23
C ARG A 76 -22.70 -17.91 16.17
N PRO A 77 -22.59 -18.24 14.86
CA PRO A 77 -23.35 -17.57 13.80
C PRO A 77 -24.87 -17.57 14.06
N GLU A 78 -25.35 -18.57 14.80
CA GLU A 78 -26.76 -18.78 15.11
C GLU A 78 -27.25 -18.00 16.35
N ALA A 79 -26.34 -17.49 17.19
CA ALA A 79 -26.69 -16.80 18.44
C ALA A 79 -26.62 -15.26 18.31
N GLY A 80 -26.48 -14.74 17.12
CA GLY A 80 -26.40 -13.31 16.91
C GLY A 80 -27.73 -12.64 17.25
N THR A 81 -27.70 -11.75 18.25
CA THR A 81 -28.80 -10.83 18.50
C THR A 81 -29.12 -10.05 17.23
N GLU A 82 -30.34 -9.56 17.07
CA GLU A 82 -30.73 -8.70 15.94
C GLU A 82 -29.78 -7.49 15.79
N ASP A 83 -29.29 -6.97 16.92
CA ASP A 83 -28.30 -5.89 16.93
C ASP A 83 -26.98 -6.29 16.30
N TRP A 84 -26.45 -7.50 16.55
CA TRP A 84 -25.28 -8.01 15.88
C TRP A 84 -25.45 -8.08 14.37
N ARG A 85 -26.57 -8.61 13.88
CA ARG A 85 -26.86 -8.67 12.44
C ARG A 85 -26.90 -7.27 11.82
N ARG A 86 -27.51 -6.31 12.50
CA ARG A 86 -27.57 -4.91 12.06
C ARG A 86 -26.16 -4.29 11.92
N TRP A 87 -25.30 -4.46 12.92
CA TRP A 87 -23.92 -3.98 12.86
C TRP A 87 -23.11 -4.71 11.79
N ARG A 88 -23.22 -6.01 11.70
CA ARG A 88 -22.58 -6.81 10.66
C ARG A 88 -22.96 -6.30 9.27
N ASP A 89 -24.25 -6.18 8.99
CA ASP A 89 -24.76 -5.95 7.65
C ASP A 89 -24.62 -4.51 7.20
N HIS A 90 -24.73 -3.54 8.11
CA HIS A 90 -24.70 -2.12 7.78
C HIS A 90 -23.39 -1.39 8.05
N ALA A 91 -22.49 -1.97 8.85
CA ALA A 91 -21.20 -1.35 9.17
C ALA A 91 -20.00 -2.22 8.76
N LEU A 92 -19.92 -3.45 9.30
CA LEU A 92 -18.73 -4.28 9.11
C LEU A 92 -18.62 -4.83 7.68
N MET A 93 -19.70 -5.37 7.11
CA MET A 93 -19.67 -5.97 5.77
C MET A 93 -19.40 -4.95 4.66
N PRO A 94 -19.99 -3.75 4.64
CA PRO A 94 -19.62 -2.72 3.67
C PRO A 94 -18.14 -2.35 3.72
N ALA A 95 -17.58 -2.18 4.93
CA ALA A 95 -16.16 -1.90 5.11
C ALA A 95 -15.28 -3.07 4.64
N ASN A 96 -15.63 -4.31 5.00
CA ASN A 96 -14.91 -5.51 4.60
C ASN A 96 -14.93 -5.70 3.07
N ARG A 97 -16.09 -5.51 2.42
CA ARG A 97 -16.20 -5.54 0.96
C ARG A 97 -15.26 -4.51 0.34
N ARG A 98 -15.29 -3.28 0.83
CA ARG A 98 -14.42 -2.22 0.30
C ARG A 98 -12.94 -2.54 0.47
N MET A 99 -12.52 -3.11 1.60
CA MET A 99 -11.15 -3.55 1.81
C MET A 99 -10.75 -4.68 0.84
N ARG A 100 -11.60 -5.70 0.67
CA ARG A 100 -11.39 -6.78 -0.32
C ARG A 100 -11.26 -6.23 -1.73
N ASP A 101 -12.18 -5.36 -2.13
CA ASP A 101 -12.21 -4.80 -3.47
C ASP A 101 -10.96 -3.97 -3.75
N LEU A 102 -10.49 -3.15 -2.79
CA LEU A 102 -9.22 -2.44 -2.88
C LEU A 102 -8.03 -3.40 -3.10
N ILE A 103 -7.98 -4.50 -2.35
CA ILE A 103 -6.90 -5.49 -2.47
C ILE A 103 -6.89 -6.12 -3.88
N ILE A 104 -8.05 -6.46 -4.40
CA ILE A 104 -8.19 -7.13 -5.70
C ILE A 104 -7.95 -6.12 -6.85
N GLU A 105 -8.60 -4.97 -6.80
CA GLU A 105 -8.52 -3.94 -7.84
C GLU A 105 -7.13 -3.31 -7.97
N ARG A 106 -6.37 -3.29 -6.88
CA ARG A 106 -5.04 -2.67 -6.78
C ARG A 106 -3.93 -3.68 -6.49
N ALA A 107 -4.12 -4.93 -6.90
CA ALA A 107 -3.14 -5.99 -6.69
C ALA A 107 -1.76 -5.69 -7.32
N ASP A 108 -1.73 -4.89 -8.39
CA ASP A 108 -0.52 -4.38 -9.04
C ASP A 108 0.31 -3.45 -8.15
N LEU A 109 -0.31 -2.85 -7.11
CA LEU A 109 0.34 -1.96 -6.15
C LEU A 109 0.84 -2.68 -4.88
N LEU A 110 0.70 -3.99 -4.79
CA LEU A 110 1.28 -4.74 -3.68
C LEU A 110 2.81 -4.56 -3.62
N VAL A 111 3.34 -4.61 -2.40
CA VAL A 111 4.79 -4.49 -2.16
C VAL A 111 5.48 -5.77 -2.60
N GLU A 112 4.88 -6.91 -2.32
CA GLU A 112 5.35 -8.24 -2.67
C GLU A 112 4.96 -8.61 -4.10
N THR A 113 5.65 -9.59 -4.67
CA THR A 113 5.35 -10.15 -6.00
C THR A 113 4.08 -11.00 -6.00
N ASP A 114 3.80 -11.65 -4.87
CA ASP A 114 2.62 -12.48 -4.68
C ASP A 114 1.69 -11.85 -3.64
N VAL A 115 0.40 -12.15 -3.72
CA VAL A 115 -0.56 -11.68 -2.70
C VAL A 115 -0.23 -12.32 -1.35
N PRO A 116 0.10 -11.53 -0.33
CA PRO A 116 0.45 -12.03 1.00
C PRO A 116 -0.66 -12.87 1.64
N GLN A 117 -0.26 -13.88 2.43
CA GLN A 117 -1.21 -14.78 3.08
C GLN A 117 -2.29 -14.06 3.89
N PRO A 118 -1.97 -13.03 4.71
CA PRO A 118 -3.01 -12.32 5.47
C PRO A 118 -4.06 -11.64 4.60
N LEU A 119 -3.69 -11.14 3.43
CA LEU A 119 -4.62 -10.53 2.48
C LEU A 119 -5.49 -11.58 1.79
N ARG A 120 -4.91 -12.72 1.40
CA ARG A 120 -5.67 -13.84 0.81
C ARG A 120 -6.71 -14.38 1.77
N ASP A 121 -6.32 -14.61 3.02
CA ASP A 121 -7.21 -15.13 4.06
C ASP A 121 -8.34 -14.15 4.36
N PHE A 122 -8.04 -12.84 4.38
CA PHE A 122 -9.04 -11.82 4.55
C PHE A 122 -10.05 -11.80 3.40
N CYS A 123 -9.58 -11.82 2.14
CA CYS A 123 -10.46 -11.84 0.97
C CYS A 123 -11.35 -13.10 0.95
N ALA A 124 -10.78 -14.26 1.28
CA ALA A 124 -11.51 -15.51 1.38
C ALA A 124 -12.56 -15.48 2.50
N HIS A 125 -12.20 -14.91 3.68
CA HIS A 125 -13.13 -14.70 4.78
C HIS A 125 -14.33 -13.84 4.37
N VAL A 126 -14.09 -12.68 3.75
CA VAL A 126 -15.16 -11.77 3.31
C VAL A 126 -16.09 -12.47 2.32
N THR A 127 -15.53 -13.19 1.35
CA THR A 127 -16.34 -13.95 0.37
C THR A 127 -17.17 -15.04 1.03
N SER A 128 -16.62 -15.77 2.01
CA SER A 128 -17.37 -16.80 2.74
C SER A 128 -18.49 -16.22 3.59
N LEU A 129 -18.30 -15.03 4.18
CA LEU A 129 -19.35 -14.31 4.90
C LEU A 129 -20.51 -13.91 3.99
N GLU A 130 -20.25 -13.46 2.77
CA GLU A 130 -21.28 -13.12 1.81
C GLU A 130 -22.14 -14.34 1.45
N ILE A 131 -21.52 -15.51 1.29
CA ILE A 131 -22.25 -16.77 1.05
C ILE A 131 -23.15 -17.11 2.24
N VAL A 132 -22.63 -16.98 3.46
CA VAL A 132 -23.41 -17.24 4.69
C VAL A 132 -24.59 -16.26 4.80
N GLN A 133 -24.39 -14.96 4.55
CA GLN A 133 -25.47 -13.97 4.56
C GLN A 133 -26.56 -14.31 3.53
N ALA A 134 -26.15 -14.64 2.30
CA ALA A 134 -27.13 -15.02 1.26
C ALA A 134 -27.88 -16.30 1.58
N ALA A 135 -27.27 -17.23 2.32
CA ALA A 135 -27.93 -18.44 2.80
C ALA A 135 -28.90 -18.14 3.96
N GLU A 136 -28.53 -17.25 4.90
CA GLU A 136 -29.41 -16.80 5.98
C GLU A 136 -30.69 -16.15 5.43
N GLU A 137 -30.58 -15.28 4.42
CA GLU A 137 -31.72 -14.64 3.77
C GLU A 137 -32.71 -15.65 3.15
N LYS A 138 -32.20 -16.81 2.69
CA LYS A 138 -32.97 -17.88 2.09
C LYS A 138 -33.35 -18.99 3.07
N ALA A 139 -33.06 -18.82 4.36
CA ALA A 139 -33.22 -19.83 5.41
C ALA A 139 -32.52 -21.18 5.10
N LEU A 140 -31.43 -21.14 4.35
CA LEU A 140 -30.61 -22.31 4.01
C LEU A 140 -29.58 -22.56 5.13
N LYS A 141 -29.22 -23.84 5.32
CA LYS A 141 -28.22 -24.25 6.34
C LYS A 141 -26.79 -24.30 5.76
N GLU A 142 -26.35 -23.21 5.14
CA GLU A 142 -24.97 -23.12 4.67
C GLU A 142 -24.04 -22.74 5.82
N ARG A 143 -22.93 -23.49 6.03
CA ARG A 143 -22.08 -23.34 7.23
C ARG A 143 -20.58 -23.29 6.96
N VAL A 144 -20.15 -23.12 5.74
CA VAL A 144 -18.71 -23.00 5.45
C VAL A 144 -18.28 -21.56 5.65
N LEU A 145 -17.81 -21.25 6.86
CA LEU A 145 -17.21 -19.95 7.19
C LEU A 145 -15.71 -20.09 7.32
N ILE A 146 -14.97 -19.38 6.49
CA ILE A 146 -13.52 -19.22 6.62
C ILE A 146 -13.25 -18.24 7.74
N GLY A 147 -12.39 -18.62 8.70
CA GLY A 147 -12.05 -17.77 9.85
C GLY A 147 -11.40 -16.44 9.43
N HIS A 148 -11.71 -15.36 10.17
CA HIS A 148 -11.05 -14.08 9.97
C HIS A 148 -9.56 -14.18 10.37
N PRO A 149 -8.61 -13.67 9.57
CA PRO A 149 -7.16 -13.74 9.90
C PRO A 149 -6.75 -12.87 11.10
N GLY A 150 -7.67 -12.06 11.64
CA GLY A 150 -7.49 -11.34 12.91
C GLY A 150 -6.29 -10.40 12.89
N ALA A 151 -5.49 -10.50 13.97
CA ALA A 151 -4.33 -9.64 14.19
C ALA A 151 -3.27 -9.71 13.07
N ALA A 152 -3.15 -10.84 12.37
CA ALA A 152 -2.17 -11.00 11.30
C ALA A 152 -2.46 -10.07 10.11
N TYR A 153 -3.74 -9.94 9.74
CA TYR A 153 -4.17 -9.01 8.69
C TYR A 153 -3.94 -7.54 9.09
N VAL A 154 -4.36 -7.16 10.30
CA VAL A 154 -4.19 -5.80 10.82
C VAL A 154 -2.70 -5.42 10.91
N ALA A 155 -1.88 -6.31 11.46
CA ALA A 155 -0.43 -6.09 11.59
C ALA A 155 0.24 -5.95 10.23
N TYR A 156 -0.13 -6.78 9.25
CA TYR A 156 0.39 -6.67 7.89
C TYR A 156 0.06 -5.30 7.26
N VAL A 157 -1.20 -4.89 7.28
CA VAL A 157 -1.63 -3.63 6.66
C VAL A 157 -0.93 -2.43 7.29
N ARG A 158 -0.90 -2.35 8.63
CA ARG A 158 -0.22 -1.28 9.38
C ARG A 158 1.28 -1.26 9.13
N GLY A 159 1.91 -2.43 9.12
CA GLY A 159 3.35 -2.57 8.85
C GLY A 159 3.73 -2.11 7.45
N ALA A 160 3.00 -2.52 6.43
CA ALA A 160 3.22 -2.11 5.05
C ALA A 160 3.00 -0.59 4.87
N PHE A 161 1.92 -0.04 5.44
CA PHE A 161 1.66 1.41 5.41
C PHE A 161 2.79 2.20 6.08
N ALA A 162 3.23 1.83 7.28
CA ALA A 162 4.30 2.51 7.99
C ALA A 162 5.63 2.44 7.23
N SER A 163 5.98 1.27 6.68
CA SER A 163 7.18 1.08 5.87
C SER A 163 7.19 1.98 4.64
N LEU A 164 6.10 2.02 3.89
CA LEU A 164 5.96 2.88 2.72
C LEU A 164 6.00 4.38 3.07
N LYS A 165 5.41 4.79 4.20
CA LYS A 165 5.50 6.18 4.69
C LYS A 165 6.94 6.57 5.00
N ASN A 166 7.68 5.70 5.66
CA ASN A 166 9.09 5.93 5.97
C ASN A 166 9.93 6.01 4.69
N GLU A 167 9.70 5.12 3.73
CA GLU A 167 10.38 5.14 2.43
C GLU A 167 10.07 6.43 1.66
N GLN A 168 8.82 6.85 1.59
CA GLN A 168 8.41 8.10 0.96
C GLN A 168 9.14 9.30 1.55
N GLN A 169 9.19 9.40 2.88
CA GLN A 169 9.89 10.49 3.57
C GLN A 169 11.40 10.47 3.29
N HIS A 170 12.02 9.29 3.25
CA HIS A 170 13.42 9.15 2.92
C HIS A 170 13.73 9.64 1.49
N LEU A 171 12.93 9.21 0.52
CA LEU A 171 13.08 9.62 -0.87
C LEU A 171 12.91 11.13 -1.06
N LEU A 172 11.93 11.75 -0.40
CA LEU A 172 11.71 13.20 -0.43
C LEU A 172 12.92 13.96 0.11
N ARG A 173 13.44 13.60 1.29
CA ARG A 173 14.64 14.25 1.87
C ARG A 173 15.86 14.16 0.95
N THR A 174 16.02 13.05 0.26
CA THR A 174 17.16 12.83 -0.65
C THR A 174 17.04 13.68 -1.92
N ILE A 175 15.85 14.01 -2.36
CA ILE A 175 15.60 14.90 -3.52
C ILE A 175 15.90 16.35 -3.14
N ASP A 176 15.46 16.81 -1.97
CA ASP A 176 15.67 18.19 -1.50
C ASP A 176 17.17 18.52 -1.29
N HIS A 177 18.00 17.52 -0.98
CA HIS A 177 19.46 17.70 -0.79
C HIS A 177 20.27 17.50 -2.08
N SER A 178 19.63 17.22 -3.22
CA SER A 178 20.33 17.16 -4.50
C SER A 178 20.67 18.60 -4.95
N PRO A 179 21.96 18.95 -5.23
CA PRO A 179 22.31 20.29 -5.67
C PRO A 179 21.53 20.60 -6.95
N HIS A 180 20.73 21.65 -6.88
CA HIS A 180 20.05 22.19 -8.06
C HIS A 180 21.12 22.63 -9.06
N PRO A 181 21.10 22.21 -10.34
CA PRO A 181 22.04 22.75 -11.32
C PRO A 181 21.88 24.27 -11.36
N ALA A 182 22.99 24.98 -11.14
CA ALA A 182 22.99 26.43 -11.11
C ALA A 182 22.34 26.99 -12.37
N PRO A 183 21.52 28.06 -12.29
CA PRO A 183 20.77 28.60 -13.41
C PRO A 183 21.64 29.17 -14.54
N GLU A 184 22.94 29.29 -14.33
CA GLU A 184 23.87 29.85 -15.31
C GLU A 184 24.10 29.00 -16.58
N ALA A 185 23.79 27.70 -16.55
CA ALA A 185 23.96 26.82 -17.72
C ALA A 185 22.88 27.03 -18.80
N ARG A 186 21.80 27.76 -18.53
CA ARG A 186 20.72 28.05 -19.48
C ARG A 186 20.98 29.31 -20.35
N ALA A 187 21.88 30.17 -19.92
CA ALA A 187 22.18 31.42 -20.60
C ALA A 187 23.23 31.28 -21.74
N LEU A 188 23.88 30.14 -21.86
CA LEU A 188 24.90 29.90 -22.92
C LEU A 188 24.36 29.12 -24.14
N LEU A 189 23.06 28.83 -24.20
CA LEU A 189 22.42 28.09 -25.28
C LEU A 189 21.27 28.88 -25.95
N SER A 190 21.20 30.19 -25.67
CA SER A 190 20.25 31.11 -26.35
C SER A 190 21.03 32.02 -27.38
#